data_cc1cb8adb1b27ce0f34f2bd54a65f840
#
_entry.id   cc1cb8adb1b27ce0f34f2bd54a65f840
#
_cell.length_a   1.000
_cell.length_b   1.000
_cell.length_c   1.000
_cell.angle_alpha   90.00
_cell.angle_beta   90.00
_cell.angle_gamma   90.00
#
_symmetry.space_group_name_H-M   'P 1'
#
loop_
_entity.id
_entity.type
_entity.pdbx_description
1 polymer ?
#
loop_
_entity_poly.entity_id
_entity_poly.type
_entity_poly.pdbx_seq_one_letter_code
_entity_poly.pdbx_strand_id
1 'polypeptide(L)'
;MEMKIYKLLSVMLGSAMSFAFSSCENASNSFPDYEGGVSVYFAYQYPVRTIVLGNDPVVDNSADRQHKCAIYATMGGAYGGRNITIDIAVDNTLCDNLFFEDGSPVLPMPSTYYTLAGDKIKYNGDHWGNVEVQLTDAFFADEKALSNNYVIPVVMKKQTGADRILTGTPLIEGDAPARPNSDYWSVQPQDYVLYCVKYMNPWHASYLRRGIDQVTESGTTTTVVRHAQSVEKDEVCDITTRSLKTAVFPVSTKEVDGTTMKCDLLLTFNDNDEWTIVSGTTGITATGSGKFVENGEKKAWGGKDRDAIYLDYSVDFGIKKVATKDTLVLQTRGTNKIETFVPKYRAN
;
A
#
# COMPACT_ATOMS: atom_id res chain seq x y z
N MET A 1 10.42 -57.90 -55.56
CA MET A 1 9.78 -58.20 -54.23
C MET A 1 10.03 -57.12 -53.19
N GLU A 2 11.02 -56.26 -53.37
CA GLU A 2 11.37 -55.22 -52.42
C GLU A 2 10.40 -54.01 -52.40
N MET A 3 9.81 -53.66 -53.54
CA MET A 3 8.92 -52.46 -53.64
C MET A 3 7.56 -52.62 -52.93
N LYS A 4 7.12 -53.85 -52.59
CA LYS A 4 5.89 -54.12 -51.87
C LYS A 4 6.08 -53.99 -50.32
N ILE A 5 7.31 -54.27 -49.83
CA ILE A 5 7.63 -54.18 -48.41
C ILE A 5 7.67 -52.74 -47.95
N TYR A 6 8.23 -51.81 -48.72
CA TYR A 6 8.27 -50.39 -48.39
C TYR A 6 6.88 -49.74 -48.36
N LYS A 7 5.94 -50.16 -49.22
CA LYS A 7 4.57 -49.70 -49.19
C LYS A 7 3.79 -50.19 -47.94
N LEU A 8 4.08 -51.42 -47.49
CA LEU A 8 3.46 -51.96 -46.27
C LEU A 8 4.01 -51.28 -45.02
N LEU A 9 5.33 -51.02 -44.95
CA LEU A 9 5.96 -50.29 -43.87
C LEU A 9 5.47 -48.84 -43.79
N SER A 10 5.28 -48.17 -44.90
CA SER A 10 4.77 -46.77 -44.95
C SER A 10 3.32 -46.69 -44.47
N VAL A 11 2.49 -47.70 -44.78
CA VAL A 11 1.09 -47.74 -44.28
C VAL A 11 1.02 -48.07 -42.78
N MET A 12 1.87 -48.92 -42.29
CA MET A 12 1.95 -49.22 -40.82
C MET A 12 2.52 -48.05 -40.02
N LEU A 13 3.51 -47.31 -40.54
CA LEU A 13 4.05 -46.10 -39.90
C LEU A 13 3.02 -44.98 -39.93
N GLY A 14 2.23 -44.82 -41.01
CA GLY A 14 1.15 -43.83 -41.09
C GLY A 14 -0.01 -44.14 -40.14
N SER A 15 -0.35 -45.42 -39.92
CA SER A 15 -1.39 -45.83 -38.98
C SER A 15 -0.93 -45.64 -37.50
N ALA A 16 0.37 -45.88 -37.20
CA ALA A 16 0.90 -45.68 -35.86
C ALA A 16 0.95 -44.16 -35.47
N MET A 17 1.17 -43.24 -36.43
CA MET A 17 1.13 -41.82 -36.15
C MET A 17 -0.30 -41.26 -35.97
N SER A 18 -1.33 -41.90 -36.51
CA SER A 18 -2.72 -41.47 -36.36
C SER A 18 -3.31 -41.76 -34.97
N PHE A 19 -2.70 -42.62 -34.17
CA PHE A 19 -3.11 -42.89 -32.79
C PHE A 19 -2.40 -42.04 -31.73
N ALA A 20 -1.39 -41.22 -32.12
CA ALA A 20 -0.65 -40.41 -31.18
C ALA A 20 -1.28 -39.03 -30.91
N PHE A 21 -2.36 -38.65 -31.60
CA PHE A 21 -3.02 -37.37 -31.44
C PHE A 21 -4.35 -37.41 -30.69
N SER A 22 -4.76 -38.55 -30.15
CA SER A 22 -5.95 -38.67 -29.31
C SER A 22 -5.60 -38.72 -27.81
N SER A 23 -4.64 -37.91 -27.40
CA SER A 23 -4.32 -37.82 -25.97
C SER A 23 -4.35 -36.41 -25.52
N CYS A 24 -5.17 -36.18 -24.57
CA CYS A 24 -5.51 -34.96 -23.82
C CYS A 24 -6.75 -34.24 -24.32
N GLU A 25 -7.90 -34.90 -24.43
CA GLU A 25 -9.06 -34.28 -23.87
C GLU A 25 -8.80 -34.20 -22.36
N ASN A 26 -8.40 -33.00 -21.91
CA ASN A 26 -8.57 -32.67 -20.50
C ASN A 26 -10.06 -32.89 -20.24
N ALA A 27 -10.40 -34.00 -19.57
CA ALA A 27 -11.72 -34.16 -19.03
C ALA A 27 -11.98 -32.88 -18.24
N SER A 28 -12.98 -32.11 -18.64
CA SER A 28 -13.44 -30.97 -17.88
C SER A 28 -13.95 -31.55 -16.56
N ASN A 29 -13.05 -31.65 -15.57
CA ASN A 29 -13.45 -31.99 -14.21
C ASN A 29 -14.27 -30.83 -13.69
N SER A 30 -15.59 -30.87 -13.90
CA SER A 30 -16.50 -29.97 -13.23
C SER A 30 -16.53 -30.40 -11.77
N PHE A 31 -15.93 -29.63 -10.91
CA PHE A 31 -16.07 -29.84 -9.47
C PHE A 31 -17.46 -29.33 -9.03
N PRO A 32 -18.20 -30.13 -8.26
CA PRO A 32 -19.48 -29.66 -7.74
C PRO A 32 -19.28 -28.52 -6.74
N ASP A 33 -20.27 -27.66 -6.66
CA ASP A 33 -20.32 -26.67 -5.58
C ASP A 33 -20.39 -27.37 -4.22
N TYR A 34 -19.97 -26.66 -3.17
CA TYR A 34 -20.02 -27.17 -1.81
C TYR A 34 -21.46 -27.40 -1.37
N GLU A 35 -21.78 -28.60 -0.84
CA GLU A 35 -23.15 -28.98 -0.42
C GLU A 35 -23.71 -28.04 0.65
N GLY A 36 -22.86 -27.41 1.47
CA GLY A 36 -23.25 -26.42 2.45
C GLY A 36 -23.67 -25.06 1.86
N GLY A 37 -23.62 -24.89 0.53
CA GLY A 37 -24.04 -23.68 -0.16
C GLY A 37 -23.00 -22.57 -0.20
N VAL A 38 -23.34 -21.49 -0.88
CA VAL A 38 -22.49 -20.33 -1.11
C VAL A 38 -22.56 -19.37 0.06
N SER A 39 -21.39 -19.00 0.59
CA SER A 39 -21.25 -18.04 1.67
C SER A 39 -20.56 -16.77 1.19
N VAL A 40 -20.96 -15.60 1.68
CA VAL A 40 -20.33 -14.32 1.42
C VAL A 40 -19.71 -13.76 2.69
N TYR A 41 -18.55 -13.10 2.55
CA TYR A 41 -17.79 -12.59 3.69
C TYR A 41 -16.73 -11.58 3.25
N PHE A 42 -16.17 -10.85 4.22
CA PHE A 42 -14.92 -10.10 4.05
C PHE A 42 -13.73 -11.01 4.35
N ALA A 43 -12.81 -11.16 3.41
CA ALA A 43 -11.65 -12.05 3.58
C ALA A 43 -10.68 -11.56 4.69
N TYR A 44 -10.62 -10.24 4.88
CA TYR A 44 -9.82 -9.59 5.92
C TYR A 44 -10.72 -8.64 6.70
N GLN A 45 -10.73 -8.76 8.04
CA GLN A 45 -11.51 -7.89 8.92
C GLN A 45 -10.77 -6.59 9.26
N TYR A 46 -9.43 -6.59 9.17
CA TYR A 46 -8.57 -5.49 9.62
C TYR A 46 -7.53 -5.08 8.58
N PRO A 47 -7.91 -4.86 7.32
CA PRO A 47 -6.96 -4.46 6.29
C PRO A 47 -6.53 -3.00 6.49
N VAL A 48 -5.28 -2.70 6.13
CA VAL A 48 -4.75 -1.33 6.04
C VAL A 48 -4.51 -1.00 4.58
N ARG A 49 -5.13 0.07 4.12
CA ARG A 49 -4.97 0.62 2.77
C ARG A 49 -4.16 1.91 2.82
N THR A 50 -2.98 1.89 2.24
CA THR A 50 -2.19 3.11 2.01
C THR A 50 -2.52 3.67 0.64
N ILE A 51 -3.05 4.88 0.59
CA ILE A 51 -3.27 5.64 -0.64
C ILE A 51 -1.92 6.22 -1.07
N VAL A 52 -1.44 5.83 -2.23
CA VAL A 52 -0.13 6.22 -2.76
C VAL A 52 -0.31 7.34 -3.76
N LEU A 53 -0.05 8.57 -3.34
CA LEU A 53 -0.11 9.73 -4.25
C LEU A 53 1.15 9.81 -5.12
N GLY A 54 1.03 10.42 -6.31
CA GLY A 54 2.09 10.43 -7.32
C GLY A 54 2.23 9.10 -8.06
N ASN A 55 3.20 9.00 -8.95
CA ASN A 55 3.42 7.78 -9.72
C ASN A 55 4.14 6.70 -8.89
N ASP A 56 3.74 5.44 -9.09
CA ASP A 56 4.50 4.28 -8.63
C ASP A 56 5.05 3.53 -9.86
N PRO A 57 6.38 3.32 -9.96
CA PRO A 57 6.97 2.67 -11.14
C PRO A 57 6.73 1.16 -11.21
N VAL A 58 6.16 0.55 -10.17
CA VAL A 58 6.01 -0.90 -10.00
C VAL A 58 4.54 -1.32 -9.95
N VAL A 59 3.68 -0.51 -9.31
CA VAL A 59 2.27 -0.83 -9.06
C VAL A 59 1.37 0.18 -9.75
N ASP A 60 0.30 -0.28 -10.41
CA ASP A 60 -0.74 0.63 -10.91
C ASP A 60 -1.50 1.24 -9.71
N ASN A 61 -1.27 2.52 -9.50
CA ASN A 61 -1.90 3.32 -8.45
C ASN A 61 -2.80 4.44 -9.03
N SER A 62 -3.34 4.22 -10.22
CA SER A 62 -4.20 5.19 -10.91
C SER A 62 -5.44 5.57 -10.11
N ALA A 63 -6.03 4.63 -9.36
CA ALA A 63 -7.15 4.90 -8.45
C ALA A 63 -6.72 5.79 -7.28
N ASP A 64 -5.56 5.54 -6.68
CA ASP A 64 -5.02 6.33 -5.56
C ASP A 64 -4.82 7.80 -5.94
N ARG A 65 -4.31 8.04 -7.16
CA ARG A 65 -4.13 9.40 -7.71
C ARG A 65 -5.46 10.12 -7.97
N GLN A 66 -6.56 9.37 -8.06
CA GLN A 66 -7.92 9.91 -8.10
C GLN A 66 -8.55 9.97 -6.70
N HIS A 67 -7.77 9.74 -5.63
CA HIS A 67 -8.22 9.68 -4.25
C HIS A 67 -9.27 8.57 -4.01
N LYS A 68 -9.15 7.43 -4.72
CA LYS A 68 -10.09 6.33 -4.67
C LYS A 68 -9.45 5.06 -4.14
N CYS A 69 -10.26 4.27 -3.44
CA CYS A 69 -9.98 2.87 -3.13
C CYS A 69 -11.29 2.07 -3.16
N ALA A 70 -11.23 0.77 -2.82
CA ALA A 70 -12.42 -0.05 -2.79
C ALA A 70 -12.38 -1.07 -1.66
N ILE A 71 -13.54 -1.32 -1.06
CA ILE A 71 -13.75 -2.35 -0.05
C ILE A 71 -14.33 -3.58 -0.74
N TYR A 72 -13.60 -4.69 -0.67
CA TYR A 72 -13.92 -5.94 -1.36
C TYR A 72 -14.55 -6.97 -0.43
N ALA A 73 -15.59 -7.63 -0.93
CA ALA A 73 -16.14 -8.85 -0.34
C ALA A 73 -15.93 -10.02 -1.31
N THR A 74 -15.86 -11.23 -0.77
CA THR A 74 -15.65 -12.46 -1.53
C THR A 74 -16.69 -13.50 -1.18
N MET A 75 -16.68 -14.60 -1.89
CA MET A 75 -17.51 -15.76 -1.62
C MET A 75 -16.71 -17.05 -1.54
N GLY A 76 -17.29 -18.07 -0.93
CA GLY A 76 -16.83 -19.44 -0.95
C GLY A 76 -18.00 -20.39 -1.16
N GLY A 77 -17.70 -21.66 -1.49
CA GLY A 77 -18.71 -22.68 -1.68
C GLY A 77 -19.13 -22.91 -3.13
N ALA A 78 -18.62 -22.16 -4.09
CA ALA A 78 -18.83 -22.41 -5.51
C ALA A 78 -17.55 -22.25 -6.32
N TYR A 79 -17.40 -23.03 -7.38
CA TYR A 79 -16.28 -22.93 -8.31
C TYR A 79 -16.48 -21.86 -9.37
N GLY A 80 -17.71 -21.62 -9.78
CA GLY A 80 -18.06 -20.56 -10.72
C GLY A 80 -18.46 -19.28 -10.00
N GLY A 81 -18.16 -18.13 -10.61
CA GLY A 81 -18.66 -16.84 -10.12
C GLY A 81 -20.19 -16.77 -10.09
N ARG A 82 -20.74 -15.89 -9.27
CA ARG A 82 -22.17 -15.73 -9.03
C ARG A 82 -22.62 -14.28 -9.18
N ASN A 83 -23.89 -14.10 -9.50
CA ASN A 83 -24.55 -12.81 -9.41
C ASN A 83 -25.06 -12.61 -7.98
N ILE A 84 -24.27 -11.98 -7.14
CA ILE A 84 -24.58 -11.72 -5.74
C ILE A 84 -24.71 -10.23 -5.51
N THR A 85 -25.65 -9.83 -4.69
CA THR A 85 -25.77 -8.48 -4.15
C THR A 85 -25.79 -8.55 -2.62
N ILE A 86 -24.95 -7.74 -1.98
CA ILE A 86 -24.86 -7.63 -0.51
C ILE A 86 -25.23 -6.21 -0.13
N ASP A 87 -26.28 -6.05 0.70
CA ASP A 87 -26.60 -4.77 1.34
C ASP A 87 -25.61 -4.54 2.49
N ILE A 88 -24.97 -3.38 2.51
CA ILE A 88 -23.97 -2.99 3.51
C ILE A 88 -24.40 -1.72 4.25
N ALA A 89 -23.84 -1.52 5.43
CA ALA A 89 -23.99 -0.27 6.19
C ALA A 89 -22.69 0.09 6.91
N VAL A 90 -22.45 1.37 7.11
CA VAL A 90 -21.42 1.86 8.03
C VAL A 90 -21.97 1.75 9.46
N ASP A 91 -21.17 1.15 10.35
CA ASP A 91 -21.54 0.92 11.75
C ASP A 91 -20.38 1.31 12.67
N ASN A 92 -20.44 2.55 13.18
CA ASN A 92 -19.39 3.11 13.99
C ASN A 92 -19.21 2.41 15.35
N THR A 93 -20.23 1.69 15.83
CA THR A 93 -20.15 0.93 17.09
C THR A 93 -19.13 -0.21 17.03
N LEU A 94 -18.73 -0.64 15.83
CA LEU A 94 -17.63 -1.61 15.66
C LEU A 94 -16.28 -1.10 16.17
N CYS A 95 -16.13 0.22 16.36
CA CYS A 95 -14.91 0.82 16.88
C CYS A 95 -14.93 0.99 18.40
N ASP A 96 -16.06 0.74 19.07
CA ASP A 96 -16.20 0.92 20.51
C ASP A 96 -15.26 0.00 21.28
N ASN A 97 -14.52 0.57 22.23
CA ASN A 97 -13.55 -0.15 23.07
C ASN A 97 -12.41 -0.84 22.30
N LEU A 98 -12.12 -0.38 21.09
CA LEU A 98 -11.13 -0.98 20.21
C LEU A 98 -9.88 -0.08 20.09
N PHE A 99 -8.71 -0.69 20.19
CA PHE A 99 -7.41 -0.01 20.20
C PHE A 99 -6.45 -0.67 19.22
N PHE A 100 -5.56 0.13 18.65
CA PHE A 100 -4.39 -0.38 17.93
C PHE A 100 -3.37 -0.97 18.91
N GLU A 101 -2.34 -1.62 18.39
CA GLU A 101 -1.32 -2.29 19.20
C GLU A 101 -0.52 -1.32 20.08
N ASP A 102 -0.31 -0.09 19.62
CA ASP A 102 0.35 1.00 20.34
C ASP A 102 -0.52 1.61 21.47
N GLY A 103 -1.78 1.16 21.57
CA GLY A 103 -2.75 1.62 22.56
C GLY A 103 -3.55 2.85 22.15
N SER A 104 -3.34 3.39 20.94
CA SER A 104 -4.19 4.44 20.40
C SER A 104 -5.59 3.89 20.02
N PRO A 105 -6.67 4.70 20.16
CA PRO A 105 -8.01 4.23 19.84
C PRO A 105 -8.19 4.03 18.32
N VAL A 106 -8.93 3.01 17.92
CA VAL A 106 -9.43 2.84 16.56
C VAL A 106 -10.61 3.81 16.37
N LEU A 107 -10.45 4.79 15.49
CA LEU A 107 -11.44 5.83 15.28
C LEU A 107 -12.27 5.54 14.03
N PRO A 108 -13.62 5.62 14.10
CA PRO A 108 -14.42 5.63 12.87
C PRO A 108 -14.06 6.86 12.05
N MET A 109 -13.85 6.67 10.74
CA MET A 109 -13.54 7.76 9.82
C MET A 109 -14.71 8.75 9.75
N PRO A 110 -14.46 10.06 9.93
CA PRO A 110 -15.52 11.06 9.80
C PRO A 110 -16.25 10.97 8.44
N SER A 111 -17.56 11.04 8.44
CA SER A 111 -18.36 10.95 7.20
C SER A 111 -18.06 12.06 6.19
N THR A 112 -17.42 13.13 6.61
CA THR A 112 -16.94 14.21 5.73
C THR A 112 -15.65 13.88 4.98
N TYR A 113 -14.95 12.79 5.36
CA TYR A 113 -13.66 12.42 4.79
C TYR A 113 -13.78 11.47 3.60
N TYR A 114 -14.95 10.83 3.42
CA TYR A 114 -15.17 9.91 2.32
C TYR A 114 -16.64 9.82 1.89
N THR A 115 -16.85 9.24 0.73
CA THR A 115 -18.17 8.78 0.27
C THR A 115 -18.04 7.35 -0.28
N LEU A 116 -19.07 6.51 0.00
CA LEU A 116 -19.21 5.22 -0.66
C LEU A 116 -20.03 5.40 -1.94
N ALA A 117 -19.68 4.68 -3.01
CA ALA A 117 -20.41 4.71 -4.28
C ALA A 117 -21.87 4.19 -4.14
N GLY A 118 -22.20 3.55 -3.03
CA GLY A 118 -23.53 3.08 -2.70
C GLY A 118 -23.55 2.24 -1.42
N ASP A 119 -24.72 1.68 -1.14
CA ASP A 119 -25.00 0.81 0.01
C ASP A 119 -25.00 -0.69 -0.36
N LYS A 120 -24.42 -1.05 -1.51
CA LYS A 120 -24.42 -2.42 -2.04
C LYS A 120 -23.08 -2.81 -2.62
N ILE A 121 -22.68 -4.06 -2.36
CA ILE A 121 -21.59 -4.73 -3.07
C ILE A 121 -22.21 -5.70 -4.08
N LYS A 122 -21.81 -5.61 -5.36
CA LYS A 122 -22.32 -6.46 -6.45
C LYS A 122 -21.17 -7.25 -7.07
N TYR A 123 -21.39 -8.55 -7.30
CA TYR A 123 -20.37 -9.47 -7.83
C TYR A 123 -20.39 -9.61 -9.36
N ASN A 124 -21.52 -9.37 -10.00
CA ASN A 124 -21.67 -9.38 -11.47
C ASN A 124 -21.10 -10.63 -12.19
N GLY A 125 -21.28 -11.81 -11.61
CA GLY A 125 -20.75 -13.06 -12.16
C GLY A 125 -19.33 -13.43 -11.73
N ASP A 126 -18.69 -12.64 -10.86
CA ASP A 126 -17.35 -12.90 -10.30
C ASP A 126 -17.41 -13.65 -8.96
N HIS A 127 -16.23 -13.99 -8.41
CA HIS A 127 -16.06 -14.55 -7.06
C HIS A 127 -15.96 -13.46 -5.99
N TRP A 128 -15.96 -12.21 -6.37
CA TRP A 128 -15.82 -11.04 -5.50
C TRP A 128 -16.60 -9.85 -6.06
N GLY A 129 -16.87 -8.92 -5.19
CA GLY A 129 -17.46 -7.63 -5.52
C GLY A 129 -16.86 -6.56 -4.63
N ASN A 130 -17.15 -5.31 -4.94
CA ASN A 130 -16.65 -4.20 -4.15
C ASN A 130 -17.65 -3.04 -4.07
N VAL A 131 -17.36 -2.12 -3.15
CA VAL A 131 -17.90 -0.77 -3.12
C VAL A 131 -16.73 0.22 -3.21
N GLU A 132 -16.80 1.15 -4.16
CA GLU A 132 -15.80 2.21 -4.31
C GLU A 132 -15.91 3.21 -3.16
N VAL A 133 -14.76 3.68 -2.68
CA VAL A 133 -14.57 4.73 -1.68
C VAL A 133 -13.90 5.91 -2.37
N GLN A 134 -14.55 7.07 -2.38
CA GLN A 134 -13.94 8.33 -2.77
C GLN A 134 -13.52 9.10 -1.53
N LEU A 135 -12.23 9.41 -1.37
CA LEU A 135 -11.71 10.23 -0.29
C LEU A 135 -11.79 11.72 -0.67
N THR A 136 -11.98 12.56 0.33
CA THR A 136 -12.10 14.02 0.16
C THR A 136 -10.82 14.73 0.56
N ASP A 137 -10.67 16.00 0.18
CA ASP A 137 -9.55 16.85 0.57
C ASP A 137 -9.42 16.99 2.10
N ALA A 138 -10.55 16.90 2.83
CA ALA A 138 -10.54 16.95 4.28
C ALA A 138 -9.79 15.77 4.92
N PHE A 139 -9.84 14.57 4.31
CA PHE A 139 -9.05 13.41 4.76
C PHE A 139 -7.55 13.70 4.61
N PHE A 140 -7.12 14.23 3.47
CA PHE A 140 -5.70 14.50 3.20
C PHE A 140 -5.15 15.72 3.98
N ALA A 141 -6.02 16.56 4.52
CA ALA A 141 -5.65 17.70 5.36
C ALA A 141 -5.41 17.31 6.84
N ASP A 142 -5.86 16.12 7.27
CA ASP A 142 -5.73 15.66 8.66
C ASP A 142 -4.43 14.87 8.86
N GLU A 143 -3.59 15.31 9.81
CA GLU A 143 -2.35 14.63 10.18
C GLU A 143 -2.57 13.19 10.68
N LYS A 144 -3.73 12.87 11.25
CA LYS A 144 -4.08 11.52 11.67
C LYS A 144 -4.24 10.54 10.51
N ALA A 145 -4.48 11.04 9.30
CA ALA A 145 -4.56 10.21 8.09
C ALA A 145 -3.18 9.71 7.59
N LEU A 146 -2.07 10.10 8.23
CA LEU A 146 -0.72 9.65 7.91
C LEU A 146 -0.36 8.29 8.53
N SER A 147 -1.12 7.83 9.50
CA SER A 147 -0.89 6.57 10.21
C SER A 147 -2.20 5.84 10.49
N ASN A 148 -2.10 4.66 11.10
CA ASN A 148 -3.28 3.87 11.44
C ASN A 148 -4.07 4.59 12.54
N ASN A 149 -5.16 5.25 12.18
CA ASN A 149 -6.07 5.93 13.09
C ASN A 149 -7.52 5.70 12.67
N TYR A 150 -7.83 6.00 11.40
CA TYR A 150 -9.19 5.96 10.89
C TYR A 150 -9.51 4.66 10.18
N VAL A 151 -10.68 4.11 10.49
CA VAL A 151 -11.24 2.97 9.78
C VAL A 151 -12.62 3.32 9.22
N ILE A 152 -12.99 2.74 8.08
CA ILE A 152 -14.36 2.73 7.58
C ILE A 152 -14.99 1.41 8.08
N PRO A 153 -15.86 1.45 9.09
CA PRO A 153 -16.43 0.25 9.69
C PRO A 153 -17.67 -0.17 8.88
N VAL A 154 -17.55 -1.21 8.07
CA VAL A 154 -18.64 -1.69 7.20
C VAL A 154 -19.12 -3.05 7.69
N VAL A 155 -20.45 -3.25 7.70
CA VAL A 155 -21.10 -4.52 8.05
C VAL A 155 -22.04 -4.94 6.93
N MET A 156 -22.10 -6.26 6.64
CA MET A 156 -23.06 -6.88 5.76
C MET A 156 -24.40 -7.03 6.49
N LYS A 157 -25.49 -6.57 5.89
CA LYS A 157 -26.84 -6.64 6.48
C LYS A 157 -27.71 -7.73 5.86
N LYS A 158 -27.63 -7.89 4.55
CA LYS A 158 -28.44 -8.84 3.78
C LYS A 158 -27.70 -9.22 2.51
N GLN A 159 -27.96 -10.41 2.02
CA GLN A 159 -27.48 -10.88 0.72
C GLN A 159 -28.62 -11.38 -0.16
N THR A 160 -28.39 -11.38 -1.48
CA THR A 160 -29.24 -12.01 -2.49
C THR A 160 -28.33 -12.71 -3.50
N GLY A 161 -28.64 -13.96 -3.84
CA GLY A 161 -27.83 -14.76 -4.77
C GLY A 161 -26.73 -15.61 -4.11
N ALA A 162 -26.63 -15.59 -2.77
CA ALA A 162 -25.86 -16.54 -1.96
C ALA A 162 -26.80 -17.21 -0.93
N ASP A 163 -26.30 -18.21 -0.20
CA ASP A 163 -27.10 -18.92 0.81
C ASP A 163 -26.99 -18.26 2.19
N ARG A 164 -25.82 -17.68 2.52
CA ARG A 164 -25.60 -17.06 3.83
C ARG A 164 -24.47 -16.01 3.84
N ILE A 165 -24.50 -15.19 4.89
CA ILE A 165 -23.38 -14.34 5.32
C ILE A 165 -22.68 -15.05 6.47
N LEU A 166 -21.34 -15.00 6.54
CA LEU A 166 -20.57 -15.61 7.64
C LEU A 166 -20.61 -14.70 8.88
N THR A 167 -21.68 -14.79 9.67
CA THR A 167 -21.91 -13.96 10.85
C THR A 167 -21.22 -14.46 12.12
N GLY A 168 -20.50 -15.59 12.03
CA GLY A 168 -19.85 -16.22 13.17
C GLY A 168 -20.80 -17.03 14.06
N THR A 169 -20.25 -17.60 15.13
CA THR A 169 -21.00 -18.35 16.15
C THR A 169 -20.53 -17.87 17.53
N PRO A 170 -21.38 -17.20 18.31
CA PRO A 170 -21.02 -16.74 19.65
C PRO A 170 -20.87 -17.93 20.62
N LEU A 171 -20.05 -17.75 21.66
CA LEU A 171 -19.90 -18.69 22.79
C LEU A 171 -20.98 -18.51 23.86
N ILE A 172 -21.67 -17.38 23.86
CA ILE A 172 -22.67 -17.01 24.86
C ILE A 172 -24.06 -17.00 24.25
N GLU A 173 -25.07 -17.34 25.04
CA GLU A 173 -26.48 -17.19 24.67
C GLU A 173 -26.96 -15.76 24.90
N GLY A 174 -27.98 -15.33 24.15
CA GLY A 174 -28.55 -13.99 24.24
C GLY A 174 -28.08 -13.05 23.14
N ASP A 175 -27.86 -11.78 23.48
CA ASP A 175 -27.42 -10.77 22.53
C ASP A 175 -26.01 -11.09 21.97
N ALA A 176 -25.85 -10.95 20.66
CA ALA A 176 -24.56 -11.21 20.02
C ALA A 176 -23.47 -10.27 20.60
N PRO A 177 -22.29 -10.82 20.97
CA PRO A 177 -21.20 -10.01 21.48
C PRO A 177 -20.66 -9.07 20.41
N ALA A 178 -19.87 -8.06 20.83
CA ALA A 178 -19.17 -7.18 19.90
C ALA A 178 -18.32 -8.01 18.92
N ARG A 179 -18.48 -7.78 17.62
CA ARG A 179 -17.78 -8.53 16.55
C ARG A 179 -16.27 -8.55 16.71
N PRO A 180 -15.59 -7.43 17.07
CA PRO A 180 -14.15 -7.43 17.24
C PRO A 180 -13.66 -8.07 18.55
N ASN A 181 -14.54 -8.47 19.47
CA ASN A 181 -14.16 -9.13 20.73
C ASN A 181 -14.02 -10.64 20.53
N SER A 182 -12.82 -11.07 20.13
CA SER A 182 -12.53 -12.47 19.75
C SER A 182 -12.84 -13.49 20.84
N ASP A 183 -12.82 -13.11 22.12
CA ASP A 183 -12.94 -14.01 23.25
C ASP A 183 -14.34 -14.62 23.42
N TYR A 184 -15.35 -14.01 22.79
CA TYR A 184 -16.74 -14.42 22.89
C TYR A 184 -17.28 -15.16 21.66
N TRP A 185 -16.39 -15.55 20.72
CA TRP A 185 -16.79 -16.23 19.49
C TRP A 185 -16.11 -17.59 19.36
N SER A 186 -16.89 -18.67 19.15
CA SER A 186 -16.36 -19.99 18.79
C SER A 186 -15.96 -20.03 17.30
N VAL A 187 -16.71 -19.31 16.45
CA VAL A 187 -16.36 -19.01 15.05
C VAL A 187 -16.41 -17.52 14.88
N GLN A 188 -15.29 -16.92 14.49
CA GLN A 188 -15.18 -15.48 14.31
C GLN A 188 -16.12 -14.99 13.20
N PRO A 189 -16.83 -13.86 13.39
CA PRO A 189 -17.64 -13.27 12.35
C PRO A 189 -16.76 -12.69 11.23
N GLN A 190 -17.21 -12.88 9.99
CA GLN A 190 -16.57 -12.33 8.80
C GLN A 190 -17.52 -11.43 8.01
N ASP A 191 -18.60 -11.02 8.63
CA ASP A 191 -19.64 -10.16 8.07
C ASP A 191 -19.34 -8.66 8.22
N TYR A 192 -18.14 -8.31 8.71
CA TYR A 192 -17.71 -6.93 8.93
C TYR A 192 -16.26 -6.72 8.52
N VAL A 193 -15.91 -5.47 8.28
CA VAL A 193 -14.56 -5.03 8.03
C VAL A 193 -14.31 -3.66 8.71
N LEU A 194 -13.16 -3.50 9.32
CA LEU A 194 -12.62 -2.22 9.76
C LEU A 194 -11.53 -1.81 8.77
N TYR A 195 -11.94 -1.13 7.70
CA TYR A 195 -11.06 -0.78 6.59
C TYR A 195 -10.24 0.46 6.96
N CYS A 196 -9.03 0.24 7.46
CA CYS A 196 -8.11 1.31 7.84
C CYS A 196 -7.53 1.97 6.58
N VAL A 197 -7.56 3.32 6.56
CA VAL A 197 -7.01 4.07 5.42
C VAL A 197 -6.02 5.11 5.93
N LYS A 198 -4.85 5.13 5.29
CA LYS A 198 -3.81 6.16 5.46
C LYS A 198 -3.28 6.57 4.08
N TYR A 199 -2.46 7.61 4.02
CA TYR A 199 -1.87 8.03 2.75
C TYR A 199 -0.38 8.33 2.86
N MET A 200 0.29 8.31 1.73
CA MET A 200 1.64 8.82 1.52
C MET A 200 1.64 9.79 0.34
N ASN A 201 2.39 10.90 0.48
CA ASN A 201 2.50 11.92 -0.54
C ASN A 201 3.35 11.44 -1.74
N PRO A 202 3.40 12.20 -2.87
CA PRO A 202 4.11 11.78 -4.07
C PRO A 202 5.60 11.47 -3.89
N TRP A 203 6.25 12.02 -2.86
CA TRP A 203 7.69 11.94 -2.67
C TRP A 203 8.13 10.97 -1.58
N HIS A 204 7.19 10.38 -0.86
CA HIS A 204 7.49 9.35 0.14
C HIS A 204 8.04 8.10 -0.53
N ALA A 205 9.34 7.83 -0.34
CA ALA A 205 10.05 6.73 -0.96
C ALA A 205 11.42 6.53 -0.34
N SER A 206 12.06 5.40 -0.67
CA SER A 206 13.50 5.22 -0.53
C SER A 206 14.20 5.69 -1.81
N TYR A 207 15.29 6.42 -1.64
CA TYR A 207 16.08 7.01 -2.70
C TYR A 207 17.54 6.58 -2.60
N LEU A 208 18.19 6.52 -3.75
CA LEU A 208 19.64 6.37 -3.88
C LEU A 208 20.26 7.78 -3.90
N ARG A 209 21.07 8.11 -2.90
CA ARG A 209 21.57 9.45 -2.62
C ARG A 209 23.01 9.63 -3.04
N ARG A 210 23.27 10.63 -3.85
CA ARG A 210 24.60 11.11 -4.21
C ARG A 210 24.68 12.62 -4.13
N GLY A 211 25.87 13.16 -3.88
CA GLY A 211 25.98 14.60 -3.77
C GLY A 211 27.38 15.08 -3.39
N ILE A 212 27.47 16.39 -3.15
CA ILE A 212 28.70 17.08 -2.75
C ILE A 212 28.39 17.94 -1.53
N ASP A 213 29.21 17.80 -0.47
CA ASP A 213 29.12 18.59 0.74
C ASP A 213 30.31 19.53 0.82
N GLN A 214 30.06 20.79 1.17
CA GLN A 214 31.03 21.76 1.64
C GLN A 214 30.88 21.85 3.16
N VAL A 215 31.79 21.22 3.87
CA VAL A 215 31.75 21.14 5.34
C VAL A 215 32.69 22.21 5.90
N THR A 216 32.10 23.19 6.61
CA THR A 216 32.87 24.26 7.29
C THR A 216 32.85 23.99 8.79
N GLU A 217 34.06 23.85 9.36
CA GLU A 217 34.30 23.60 10.78
C GLU A 217 35.52 24.40 11.23
N SER A 218 35.40 25.14 12.33
CA SER A 218 36.52 25.99 12.86
C SER A 218 37.15 26.89 11.80
N GLY A 219 36.35 27.44 10.88
CA GLY A 219 36.83 28.33 9.82
C GLY A 219 37.47 27.64 8.61
N THR A 220 37.60 26.33 8.62
CA THR A 220 38.12 25.54 7.50
C THR A 220 36.99 24.87 6.74
N THR A 221 37.01 24.97 5.41
CA THR A 221 36.01 24.30 4.54
C THR A 221 36.69 23.13 3.81
N THR A 222 36.05 21.95 3.90
CA THR A 222 36.47 20.76 3.18
C THR A 222 35.35 20.29 2.26
N THR A 223 35.71 19.75 1.10
CA THR A 223 34.76 19.19 0.14
C THR A 223 34.71 17.67 0.31
N VAL A 224 33.48 17.15 0.46
CA VAL A 224 33.22 15.70 0.51
C VAL A 224 32.32 15.33 -0.66
N VAL A 225 32.79 14.42 -1.50
CA VAL A 225 32.00 13.89 -2.61
C VAL A 225 31.43 12.54 -2.20
N ARG A 226 30.11 12.42 -2.28
CA ARG A 226 29.36 11.21 -1.89
C ARG A 226 28.73 10.57 -3.12
N HIS A 227 29.30 9.52 -3.62
CA HIS A 227 28.67 8.60 -4.58
C HIS A 227 29.47 7.30 -4.62
N ALA A 228 28.81 6.21 -4.97
CA ALA A 228 29.45 4.96 -5.33
C ALA A 228 29.82 4.93 -6.83
N GLN A 229 30.45 3.85 -7.26
CA GLN A 229 30.83 3.67 -8.67
C GLN A 229 29.60 3.63 -9.60
N SER A 230 28.47 3.11 -9.10
CA SER A 230 27.17 3.08 -9.80
C SER A 230 26.05 3.52 -8.86
N VAL A 231 24.97 4.05 -9.43
CA VAL A 231 23.83 4.59 -8.68
C VAL A 231 23.21 3.53 -7.75
N GLU A 232 23.14 2.27 -8.18
CA GLU A 232 22.56 1.17 -7.39
C GLU A 232 23.30 0.91 -6.07
N LYS A 233 24.53 1.39 -5.95
CA LYS A 233 25.40 1.22 -4.77
C LYS A 233 25.50 2.49 -3.94
N ASP A 234 24.80 3.55 -4.33
CA ASP A 234 24.76 4.77 -3.54
C ASP A 234 24.07 4.56 -2.19
N GLU A 235 24.29 5.47 -1.27
CA GLU A 235 23.61 5.50 0.02
C GLU A 235 22.09 5.48 -0.17
N VAL A 236 21.39 4.58 0.55
CA VAL A 236 19.93 4.60 0.60
C VAL A 236 19.48 5.57 1.67
N CYS A 237 18.58 6.47 1.32
CA CYS A 237 17.93 7.37 2.26
C CYS A 237 16.41 7.38 2.04
N ASP A 238 15.66 7.71 3.08
CA ASP A 238 14.22 7.75 3.04
C ASP A 238 13.70 9.17 3.13
N ILE A 239 12.70 9.47 2.31
CA ILE A 239 11.85 10.64 2.46
C ILE A 239 10.49 10.16 2.93
N THR A 240 9.96 10.76 4.00
CA THR A 240 8.69 10.37 4.59
C THR A 240 7.66 11.50 4.52
N THR A 241 6.38 11.14 4.48
CA THR A 241 5.27 12.10 4.43
C THR A 241 5.11 12.83 5.77
N ARG A 242 5.03 14.15 5.76
CA ARG A 242 4.64 14.99 6.89
C ARG A 242 3.26 15.60 6.70
N SER A 243 2.92 15.92 5.45
CA SER A 243 1.59 16.38 5.01
C SER A 243 1.45 16.19 3.50
N LEU A 244 0.33 16.59 2.93
CA LEU A 244 0.10 16.49 1.49
C LEU A 244 1.22 17.14 0.65
N LYS A 245 1.74 18.28 1.11
CA LYS A 245 2.77 19.07 0.40
C LYS A 245 4.12 19.12 1.13
N THR A 246 4.27 18.48 2.29
CA THR A 246 5.51 18.51 3.06
C THR A 246 6.04 17.10 3.30
N ALA A 247 7.33 16.91 3.05
CA ALA A 247 8.04 15.69 3.34
C ALA A 247 9.18 15.94 4.34
N VAL A 248 9.62 14.89 5.03
CA VAL A 248 10.75 14.93 5.95
C VAL A 248 11.91 14.17 5.32
N PHE A 249 13.06 14.82 5.28
CA PHE A 249 14.33 14.22 4.86
C PHE A 249 15.35 14.30 6.00
N PRO A 250 15.64 13.21 6.71
CA PRO A 250 16.62 13.20 7.78
C PRO A 250 18.03 13.29 7.23
N VAL A 251 18.82 14.22 7.76
CA VAL A 251 20.24 14.35 7.46
C VAL A 251 21.05 14.36 8.76
N SER A 252 22.32 14.01 8.70
CA SER A 252 23.18 13.95 9.88
C SER A 252 24.62 14.33 9.56
N THR A 253 25.33 14.78 10.58
CA THR A 253 26.79 14.95 10.58
C THR A 253 27.38 14.40 11.87
N LYS A 254 28.69 14.17 11.89
CA LYS A 254 29.41 13.73 13.10
C LYS A 254 30.23 14.85 13.68
N GLU A 255 30.25 14.95 15.00
CA GLU A 255 31.22 15.75 15.75
C GLU A 255 32.59 15.09 15.80
N VAL A 256 33.60 15.84 16.29
CA VAL A 256 34.96 15.32 16.44
C VAL A 256 35.02 14.15 17.42
N ASP A 257 34.18 14.15 18.45
CA ASP A 257 34.10 13.06 19.44
C ASP A 257 33.29 11.83 18.94
N GLY A 258 32.80 11.88 17.71
CA GLY A 258 31.96 10.81 17.09
C GLY A 258 30.47 10.90 17.35
N THR A 259 30.01 11.86 18.16
CA THR A 259 28.58 12.10 18.39
C THR A 259 27.88 12.45 17.07
N THR A 260 26.70 11.84 16.83
CA THR A 260 25.91 12.10 15.64
C THR A 260 24.88 13.19 15.91
N MET A 261 24.99 14.29 15.20
CA MET A 261 23.98 15.34 15.16
C MET A 261 23.01 15.07 14.00
N LYS A 262 21.72 15.17 14.27
CA LYS A 262 20.65 14.91 13.29
C LYS A 262 19.82 16.15 13.06
N CYS A 263 19.37 16.35 11.83
CA CYS A 263 18.44 17.39 11.45
C CYS A 263 17.40 16.79 10.52
N ASP A 264 16.13 16.97 10.86
CA ASP A 264 15.02 16.66 9.96
C ASP A 264 14.78 17.87 9.06
N LEU A 265 15.08 17.76 7.79
CA LEU A 265 14.75 18.78 6.81
C LEU A 265 13.27 18.65 6.44
N LEU A 266 12.54 19.76 6.56
CA LEU A 266 11.18 19.88 6.05
C LEU A 266 11.24 20.40 4.62
N LEU A 267 10.85 19.56 3.69
CA LEU A 267 10.78 19.85 2.26
C LEU A 267 9.33 20.20 1.93
N THR A 268 9.02 21.48 1.72
CA THR A 268 7.68 21.94 1.36
C THR A 268 7.61 22.23 -0.13
N PHE A 269 6.73 21.51 -0.84
CA PHE A 269 6.52 21.62 -2.27
C PHE A 269 5.50 22.69 -2.60
N ASN A 270 5.85 23.57 -3.52
CA ASN A 270 4.95 24.61 -4.03
C ASN A 270 4.32 24.21 -5.37
N ASP A 271 3.41 25.04 -5.86
CA ASP A 271 2.66 24.78 -7.10
C ASP A 271 3.51 25.02 -8.38
N ASN A 272 4.79 25.44 -8.23
CA ASN A 272 5.73 25.62 -9.35
C ASN A 272 6.75 24.49 -9.47
N ASP A 273 6.47 23.32 -8.87
CA ASP A 273 7.36 22.17 -8.82
C ASP A 273 8.70 22.41 -8.11
N GLU A 274 8.73 23.37 -7.20
CA GLU A 274 9.90 23.74 -6.41
C GLU A 274 9.74 23.40 -4.93
N TRP A 275 10.85 23.14 -4.27
CA TRP A 275 10.94 22.90 -2.85
C TRP A 275 11.49 24.08 -2.09
N THR A 276 10.87 24.40 -0.96
CA THR A 276 11.48 25.20 0.11
C THR A 276 11.97 24.27 1.20
N ILE A 277 13.19 24.47 1.67
CA ILE A 277 13.85 23.62 2.67
C ILE A 277 14.08 24.43 3.94
N VAL A 278 13.58 23.92 5.07
CA VAL A 278 13.82 24.49 6.40
C VAL A 278 14.12 23.38 7.41
N SER A 279 14.68 23.73 8.57
CA SER A 279 14.87 22.77 9.66
C SER A 279 13.58 22.48 10.40
N GLY A 280 13.27 21.21 10.64
CA GLY A 280 12.28 20.71 11.58
C GLY A 280 12.83 20.41 12.97
N THR A 281 14.16 20.59 13.18
CA THR A 281 14.83 20.24 14.43
C THR A 281 15.16 21.50 15.21
N THR A 282 14.74 21.56 16.48
CA THR A 282 15.00 22.70 17.37
C THR A 282 16.50 22.89 17.59
N GLY A 283 16.96 24.14 17.53
CA GLY A 283 18.38 24.50 17.76
C GLY A 283 19.29 24.31 16.54
N ILE A 284 18.78 23.77 15.43
CA ILE A 284 19.49 23.62 14.17
C ILE A 284 18.79 24.48 13.11
N THR A 285 19.52 25.20 12.31
CA THR A 285 18.94 25.98 11.21
C THR A 285 19.27 25.35 9.86
N ALA A 286 18.31 25.37 8.95
CA ALA A 286 18.50 24.92 7.58
C ALA A 286 17.78 25.85 6.61
N THR A 287 18.38 26.06 5.45
CA THR A 287 17.78 26.82 4.36
C THR A 287 18.17 26.18 3.03
N GLY A 288 17.31 26.24 2.05
CA GLY A 288 17.61 25.71 0.74
C GLY A 288 16.40 25.67 -0.16
N SER A 289 16.64 25.10 -1.33
CA SER A 289 15.63 24.88 -2.36
C SER A 289 15.89 23.56 -3.06
N GLY A 290 14.95 23.11 -3.85
CA GLY A 290 15.09 21.92 -4.66
C GLY A 290 13.99 21.83 -5.71
N LYS A 291 14.03 20.75 -6.49
CA LYS A 291 12.99 20.43 -7.48
C LYS A 291 12.82 18.93 -7.61
N PHE A 292 11.61 18.51 -7.90
CA PHE A 292 11.30 17.16 -8.33
C PHE A 292 11.25 17.13 -9.87
N VAL A 293 11.83 16.11 -10.47
CA VAL A 293 11.81 15.91 -11.92
C VAL A 293 11.43 14.47 -12.22
N GLU A 294 10.26 14.29 -12.82
CA GLU A 294 9.82 12.98 -13.30
C GLU A 294 10.78 12.48 -14.39
N ASN A 295 11.23 11.22 -14.24
CA ASN A 295 12.26 10.63 -15.12
C ASN A 295 13.52 11.51 -15.27
N GLY A 296 13.91 12.23 -14.23
CA GLY A 296 15.01 13.20 -14.24
C GLY A 296 16.37 12.56 -14.49
N GLU A 297 16.61 11.36 -13.96
CA GLU A 297 17.84 10.61 -14.16
C GLU A 297 17.66 9.51 -15.22
N LYS A 298 18.36 9.70 -16.35
CA LYS A 298 18.22 8.81 -17.51
C LYS A 298 19.06 7.55 -17.35
N LYS A 299 18.42 6.38 -17.57
CA LYS A 299 19.05 5.05 -17.43
C LYS A 299 19.85 4.91 -16.15
N ALA A 300 19.36 5.51 -15.08
CA ALA A 300 20.08 5.69 -13.84
C ALA A 300 20.48 4.36 -13.19
N TRP A 301 19.51 3.42 -13.12
CA TRP A 301 19.76 2.05 -12.68
C TRP A 301 18.76 1.06 -13.25
N GLY A 302 19.16 -0.21 -13.41
CA GLY A 302 18.35 -1.21 -14.07
C GLY A 302 18.00 -0.88 -15.53
N GLY A 303 18.76 0.03 -16.16
CA GLY A 303 18.55 0.49 -17.55
C GLY A 303 17.30 1.34 -17.74
N LYS A 304 16.65 1.81 -16.65
CA LYS A 304 15.41 2.59 -16.68
C LYS A 304 15.65 4.04 -16.29
N ASP A 305 14.84 4.95 -16.85
CA ASP A 305 14.74 6.32 -16.36
C ASP A 305 14.07 6.31 -14.99
N ARG A 306 14.52 7.22 -14.09
CA ARG A 306 14.06 7.30 -12.72
C ARG A 306 13.70 8.73 -12.34
N ASP A 307 12.67 8.86 -11.52
CA ASP A 307 12.34 10.14 -10.90
C ASP A 307 13.48 10.56 -9.98
N ALA A 308 13.72 11.86 -9.91
CA ALA A 308 14.79 12.40 -9.10
C ALA A 308 14.34 13.66 -8.36
N ILE A 309 14.92 13.84 -7.16
CA ILE A 309 14.84 15.07 -6.39
C ILE A 309 16.24 15.69 -6.34
N TYR A 310 16.36 16.93 -6.78
CA TYR A 310 17.58 17.72 -6.70
C TYR A 310 17.43 18.74 -5.59
N LEU A 311 18.35 18.72 -4.62
CA LEU A 311 18.34 19.60 -3.47
C LEU A 311 19.63 20.42 -3.42
N ASP A 312 19.52 21.72 -3.08
CA ASP A 312 20.63 22.62 -2.78
C ASP A 312 20.30 23.32 -1.46
N TYR A 313 21.01 22.93 -0.39
CA TYR A 313 20.68 23.36 0.95
C TYR A 313 21.90 23.51 1.86
N SER A 314 21.73 24.25 2.94
CA SER A 314 22.73 24.40 3.98
C SER A 314 22.11 24.13 5.35
N VAL A 315 22.81 23.36 6.17
CA VAL A 315 22.45 23.11 7.57
C VAL A 315 23.53 23.66 8.47
N ASP A 316 23.13 24.46 9.45
CA ASP A 316 24.01 24.96 10.49
C ASP A 316 23.73 24.21 11.81
N PHE A 317 24.64 23.35 12.20
CA PHE A 317 24.59 22.56 13.42
C PHE A 317 25.19 23.30 14.63
N GLY A 318 25.56 24.59 14.47
CA GLY A 318 26.25 25.40 15.49
C GLY A 318 27.75 25.28 15.46
N ILE A 319 28.29 24.09 15.65
CA ILE A 319 29.75 23.83 15.59
C ILE A 319 30.24 23.59 14.16
N LYS A 320 29.36 23.17 13.30
CA LYS A 320 29.66 22.77 11.92
C LYS A 320 28.53 23.22 10.98
N LYS A 321 28.90 23.76 9.84
CA LYS A 321 28.00 24.13 8.78
C LYS A 321 28.24 23.24 7.56
N VAL A 322 27.18 22.68 6.98
CA VAL A 322 27.25 21.80 5.82
C VAL A 322 26.36 22.36 4.72
N ALA A 323 26.99 22.78 3.60
CA ALA A 323 26.27 23.15 2.40
C ALA A 323 26.33 21.97 1.41
N THR A 324 25.17 21.52 0.97
CA THR A 324 25.00 20.25 0.24
C THR A 324 24.25 20.45 -1.07
N LYS A 325 24.75 19.81 -2.12
CA LYS A 325 24.01 19.55 -3.36
C LYS A 325 23.77 18.07 -3.48
N ASP A 326 22.49 17.65 -3.36
CA ASP A 326 22.07 16.25 -3.43
C ASP A 326 21.28 15.96 -4.70
N THR A 327 21.51 14.77 -5.25
CA THR A 327 20.63 14.10 -6.20
C THR A 327 20.11 12.83 -5.54
N LEU A 328 18.79 12.75 -5.37
CA LEU A 328 18.09 11.60 -4.80
C LEU A 328 17.35 10.89 -5.93
N VAL A 329 17.80 9.69 -6.29
CA VAL A 329 17.24 8.90 -7.39
C VAL A 329 16.25 7.88 -6.83
N LEU A 330 15.02 7.88 -7.30
CA LEU A 330 13.97 6.99 -6.78
C LEU A 330 14.40 5.51 -6.88
N GLN A 331 14.41 4.83 -5.74
CA GLN A 331 14.66 3.40 -5.64
C GLN A 331 13.34 2.62 -5.58
N THR A 332 12.51 2.86 -4.57
CA THR A 332 11.24 2.16 -4.38
C THR A 332 10.29 2.97 -3.51
N ARG A 333 8.99 2.82 -3.78
CA ARG A 333 7.92 3.36 -2.92
C ARG A 333 7.51 2.38 -1.80
N GLY A 334 7.93 1.11 -1.88
CA GLY A 334 7.66 0.11 -0.85
C GLY A 334 6.18 -0.31 -0.72
N THR A 335 5.38 -0.11 -1.76
CA THR A 335 3.91 -0.15 -1.74
C THR A 335 3.28 -1.51 -2.05
N ASN A 336 4.07 -2.52 -2.32
CA ASN A 336 3.62 -3.85 -2.78
C ASN A 336 3.32 -4.84 -1.64
N LYS A 337 3.08 -4.37 -0.42
CA LYS A 337 2.80 -5.23 0.73
C LYS A 337 1.33 -5.13 1.13
N ILE A 338 0.71 -6.29 1.39
CA ILE A 338 -0.57 -6.34 2.09
C ILE A 338 -0.29 -6.04 3.56
N GLU A 339 -0.95 -5.02 4.09
CA GLU A 339 -0.83 -4.60 5.48
C GLU A 339 -2.16 -4.85 6.20
N THR A 340 -2.06 -5.35 7.43
CA THR A 340 -3.20 -5.52 8.34
C THR A 340 -2.82 -5.00 9.71
N PHE A 341 -3.80 -4.65 10.53
CA PHE A 341 -3.57 -4.34 11.93
C PHE A 341 -4.22 -5.39 12.84
N VAL A 342 -3.74 -5.49 14.06
CA VAL A 342 -4.31 -6.38 15.07
C VAL A 342 -5.00 -5.52 16.15
N PRO A 343 -6.34 -5.51 16.20
CA PRO A 343 -7.04 -4.73 17.21
C PRO A 343 -6.96 -5.40 18.57
N LYS A 344 -7.00 -4.57 19.62
CA LYS A 344 -7.14 -5.01 21.02
C LYS A 344 -8.47 -4.50 21.56
N TYR A 345 -9.36 -5.40 21.92
CA TYR A 345 -10.61 -5.06 22.58
C TYR A 345 -10.39 -4.92 24.08
N ARG A 346 -10.90 -3.84 24.68
CA ARG A 346 -10.85 -3.62 26.14
C ARG A 346 -12.29 -3.46 26.63
N ALA A 347 -12.80 -4.46 27.36
CA ALA A 347 -14.07 -4.33 28.03
C ALA A 347 -13.98 -3.21 29.09
N ASN A 348 -15.04 -2.39 29.20
CA ASN A 348 -15.19 -1.38 30.24
C ASN A 348 -15.35 -2.05 31.62
#